data_ba8299f5d59df2602a7edeee65822466
#
_entry.id   ba8299f5d59df2602a7edeee65822466
#
_cell.length_a   1.000
_cell.length_b   1.000
_cell.length_c   1.000
_cell.angle_alpha   90.00
_cell.angle_beta   90.00
_cell.angle_gamma   90.00
#
_symmetry.space_group_name_H-M   'P 1'
#
loop_
_entity.id
_entity.type
_entity.pdbx_description
1 polymer ?
#
loop_
_entity_poly.entity_id
_entity_poly.type
_entity_poly.pdbx_seq_one_letter_code
_entity_poly.pdbx_strand_id
1 'polypeptide(L)'
;MNKTFFAAIIGLNLAVTAQAAPSLEEMWELIQQQQAEITQLKTQLETTEQRVTETEVKAEATIAAVEEVSAGPVAKLADWADKTSIGGYGELHYNNLTSDNSNESKNEMDLHRFVVFFGHQYSDDLRFFSELEVEHSVAGDDQNGEVEIEQAFIEWDYAENHRAKGGVFLVPTGIINETHEPETFYGVERNSVEKNIIPATWWEG
;
A
#
# COMPACT_ATOMS: atom_id res chain seq x y z
N MET A 1 -21.29 12.51 -7.41
CA MET A 1 -21.82 12.59 -8.78
C MET A 1 -23.32 12.89 -8.71
N ASN A 2 -23.72 14.10 -9.07
CA ASN A 2 -25.10 14.57 -8.96
C ASN A 2 -25.99 13.90 -10.01
N LYS A 3 -27.01 13.20 -9.56
CA LYS A 3 -28.10 12.75 -10.42
C LYS A 3 -29.22 13.76 -10.32
N THR A 4 -29.31 14.64 -11.32
CA THR A 4 -30.43 15.54 -11.55
C THR A 4 -31.63 14.72 -12.04
N PHE A 5 -32.65 14.63 -11.20
CA PHE A 5 -33.99 14.13 -11.61
C PHE A 5 -34.63 15.24 -12.46
N PHE A 6 -34.84 14.96 -13.75
CA PHE A 6 -35.70 15.77 -14.60
C PHE A 6 -37.16 15.34 -14.33
N ALA A 7 -37.90 16.18 -13.61
CA ALA A 7 -39.36 16.09 -13.53
C ALA A 7 -39.94 16.77 -14.77
N ALA A 8 -40.40 15.96 -15.73
CA ALA A 8 -41.18 16.49 -16.85
C ALA A 8 -42.60 16.78 -16.34
N ILE A 9 -42.91 18.04 -16.15
CA ILE A 9 -44.29 18.53 -15.93
C ILE A 9 -44.96 18.53 -17.30
N ILE A 10 -45.80 17.54 -17.56
CA ILE A 10 -46.71 17.54 -18.72
C ILE A 10 -47.91 18.44 -18.31
N GLY A 11 -47.91 19.64 -18.84
CA GLY A 11 -49.05 20.54 -18.74
C GLY A 11 -50.22 19.99 -19.58
N LEU A 12 -51.20 19.44 -18.91
CA LEU A 12 -52.43 18.97 -19.55
C LEU A 12 -53.35 20.19 -19.74
N ASN A 13 -53.46 20.69 -20.99
CA ASN A 13 -54.48 21.67 -21.38
C ASN A 13 -55.83 20.94 -21.40
N LEU A 14 -56.64 21.07 -20.38
CA LEU A 14 -58.01 20.65 -20.35
C LEU A 14 -58.86 21.63 -21.19
N ALA A 15 -59.01 21.31 -22.46
CA ALA A 15 -60.15 21.85 -23.25
C ALA A 15 -61.39 21.07 -22.79
N VAL A 16 -62.21 21.69 -21.99
CA VAL A 16 -63.50 21.12 -21.61
C VAL A 16 -64.43 21.19 -22.81
N THR A 17 -64.38 20.13 -23.65
CA THR A 17 -65.47 19.87 -24.56
C THR A 17 -66.58 19.14 -23.71
N ALA A 18 -67.78 19.68 -23.76
CA ALA A 18 -68.93 18.99 -23.16
C ALA A 18 -69.13 17.62 -23.82
N GLN A 19 -68.55 16.61 -23.24
CA GLN A 19 -68.68 15.24 -23.70
C GLN A 19 -69.97 14.69 -23.13
N ALA A 20 -70.77 14.10 -24.02
CA ALA A 20 -71.97 13.37 -23.60
C ALA A 20 -71.58 12.32 -22.55
N ALA A 21 -72.41 12.13 -21.53
CA ALA A 21 -72.16 11.09 -20.53
C ALA A 21 -71.99 9.72 -21.23
N PRO A 22 -70.96 8.94 -20.85
CA PRO A 22 -70.70 7.69 -21.49
C PRO A 22 -71.88 6.75 -21.37
N SER A 23 -72.15 6.00 -22.42
CA SER A 23 -73.22 4.97 -22.42
C SER A 23 -72.89 3.87 -21.38
N LEU A 24 -73.89 3.14 -20.95
CA LEU A 24 -73.70 1.99 -20.04
C LEU A 24 -72.73 0.96 -20.61
N GLU A 25 -72.67 0.80 -21.92
CA GLU A 25 -71.76 -0.11 -22.65
C GLU A 25 -70.29 0.39 -22.52
N GLU A 26 -70.07 1.67 -22.78
CA GLU A 26 -68.73 2.30 -22.64
C GLU A 26 -68.21 2.29 -21.19
N MET A 27 -69.12 2.49 -20.20
CA MET A 27 -68.74 2.34 -18.81
C MET A 27 -68.37 0.90 -18.45
N TRP A 28 -69.04 -0.07 -18.98
CA TRP A 28 -68.75 -1.48 -18.74
C TRP A 28 -67.40 -1.89 -19.36
N GLU A 29 -67.11 -1.48 -20.57
CA GLU A 29 -65.81 -1.67 -21.21
C GLU A 29 -64.67 -1.03 -20.39
N LEU A 30 -64.84 0.18 -19.90
CA LEU A 30 -63.87 0.86 -19.08
C LEU A 30 -63.62 0.11 -17.76
N ILE A 31 -64.66 -0.41 -17.10
CA ILE A 31 -64.55 -1.24 -15.90
C ILE A 31 -63.76 -2.51 -16.20
N GLN A 32 -64.01 -3.16 -17.29
CA GLN A 32 -63.25 -4.37 -17.68
C GLN A 32 -61.79 -4.07 -17.94
N GLN A 33 -61.53 -2.96 -18.62
CA GLN A 33 -60.13 -2.50 -18.86
C GLN A 33 -59.40 -2.21 -17.56
N GLN A 34 -60.03 -1.44 -16.63
CA GLN A 34 -59.46 -1.16 -15.32
C GLN A 34 -59.22 -2.45 -14.51
N GLN A 35 -60.13 -3.40 -14.58
CA GLN A 35 -59.98 -4.69 -13.88
C GLN A 35 -58.79 -5.48 -14.42
N ALA A 36 -58.54 -5.45 -15.73
CA ALA A 36 -57.40 -6.08 -16.37
C ALA A 36 -56.08 -5.40 -15.95
N GLU A 37 -56.08 -4.06 -15.92
CA GLU A 37 -54.94 -3.26 -15.49
C GLU A 37 -54.59 -3.50 -14.02
N ILE A 38 -55.58 -3.51 -13.12
CA ILE A 38 -55.41 -3.85 -11.70
C ILE A 38 -54.78 -5.24 -11.54
N THR A 39 -55.25 -6.22 -12.32
CA THR A 39 -54.68 -7.59 -12.30
C THR A 39 -53.23 -7.60 -12.74
N GLN A 40 -52.94 -6.88 -13.80
CA GLN A 40 -51.53 -6.73 -14.28
C GLN A 40 -50.63 -6.05 -13.28
N LEU A 41 -51.09 -4.94 -12.65
CA LEU A 41 -50.35 -4.23 -11.63
C LEU A 41 -50.07 -5.10 -10.39
N LYS A 42 -51.07 -5.92 -9.96
CA LYS A 42 -50.89 -6.87 -8.87
C LYS A 42 -49.77 -7.87 -9.17
N THR A 43 -49.75 -8.45 -10.36
CA THR A 43 -48.72 -9.40 -10.79
C THR A 43 -47.33 -8.73 -10.85
N GLN A 44 -47.26 -7.48 -11.30
CA GLN A 44 -46.03 -6.71 -11.30
C GLN A 44 -45.56 -6.43 -9.90
N LEU A 45 -46.47 -6.09 -8.98
CA LEU A 45 -46.15 -5.86 -7.57
C LEU A 45 -45.56 -7.11 -6.92
N GLU A 46 -46.23 -8.26 -7.06
CA GLU A 46 -45.73 -9.55 -6.54
C GLU A 46 -44.33 -9.89 -7.09
N THR A 47 -44.11 -9.68 -8.39
CA THR A 47 -42.80 -9.90 -9.01
C THR A 47 -41.74 -8.96 -8.46
N THR A 48 -42.11 -7.70 -8.21
CA THR A 48 -41.20 -6.72 -7.68
C THR A 48 -40.84 -7.02 -6.21
N GLU A 49 -41.84 -7.42 -5.40
CA GLU A 49 -41.60 -7.84 -4.02
C GLU A 49 -40.66 -9.05 -3.93
N GLN A 50 -40.84 -10.05 -4.81
CA GLN A 50 -39.92 -11.19 -4.89
C GLN A 50 -38.50 -10.76 -5.24
N ARG A 51 -38.33 -9.86 -6.20
CA ARG A 51 -37.02 -9.34 -6.59
C ARG A 51 -36.35 -8.51 -5.49
N VAL A 52 -37.14 -7.75 -4.73
CA VAL A 52 -36.63 -7.00 -3.57
C VAL A 52 -36.10 -7.97 -2.51
N THR A 53 -36.91 -8.97 -2.14
CA THR A 53 -36.51 -9.99 -1.16
C THR A 53 -35.25 -10.77 -1.62
N GLU A 54 -35.17 -11.15 -2.90
CA GLU A 54 -33.99 -11.81 -3.44
C GLU A 54 -32.73 -10.90 -3.41
N THR A 55 -32.91 -9.61 -3.66
CA THR A 55 -31.84 -8.63 -3.62
C THR A 55 -31.36 -8.39 -2.19
N GLU A 56 -32.27 -8.34 -1.21
CA GLU A 56 -31.94 -8.21 0.21
C GLU A 56 -31.12 -9.42 0.69
N VAL A 57 -31.53 -10.64 0.37
CA VAL A 57 -30.77 -11.87 0.70
C VAL A 57 -29.37 -11.86 0.09
N LYS A 58 -29.24 -11.43 -1.17
CA LYS A 58 -27.94 -11.31 -1.82
C LYS A 58 -27.07 -10.23 -1.18
N ALA A 59 -27.65 -9.12 -0.79
CA ALA A 59 -26.94 -8.03 -0.11
C ALA A 59 -26.41 -8.49 1.25
N GLU A 60 -27.24 -9.17 2.05
CA GLU A 60 -26.82 -9.74 3.35
C GLU A 60 -25.69 -10.77 3.19
N ALA A 61 -25.81 -11.67 2.22
CA ALA A 61 -24.77 -12.65 1.91
C ALA A 61 -23.44 -11.99 1.47
N THR A 62 -23.54 -10.89 0.71
CA THR A 62 -22.36 -10.12 0.29
C THR A 62 -21.70 -9.41 1.47
N ILE A 63 -22.49 -8.83 2.38
CA ILE A 63 -21.97 -8.19 3.59
C ILE A 63 -21.25 -9.21 4.46
N ALA A 64 -21.87 -10.38 4.70
CA ALA A 64 -21.25 -11.45 5.48
C ALA A 64 -19.93 -11.94 4.87
N ALA A 65 -19.87 -12.10 3.53
CA ALA A 65 -18.64 -12.47 2.84
C ALA A 65 -17.55 -11.41 2.93
N VAL A 66 -17.90 -10.14 2.86
CA VAL A 66 -16.95 -9.02 3.03
C VAL A 66 -16.41 -8.95 4.47
N GLU A 67 -17.28 -9.17 5.46
CA GLU A 67 -16.86 -9.23 6.88
C GLU A 67 -15.91 -10.41 7.12
N GLU A 68 -16.19 -11.58 6.55
CA GLU A 68 -15.31 -12.74 6.68
C GLU A 68 -13.93 -12.50 6.04
N VAL A 69 -13.88 -11.90 4.84
CA VAL A 69 -12.62 -11.53 4.18
C VAL A 69 -11.87 -10.48 4.99
N SER A 70 -12.59 -9.49 5.54
CA SER A 70 -12.00 -8.42 6.34
C SER A 70 -11.43 -8.90 7.69
N ALA A 71 -11.95 -9.99 8.25
CA ALA A 71 -11.45 -10.61 9.49
C ALA A 71 -10.46 -11.75 9.25
N GLY A 72 -10.30 -12.18 8.00
CA GLY A 72 -9.55 -13.37 7.61
C GLY A 72 -8.04 -13.18 7.40
N PRO A 73 -7.37 -14.17 6.78
CA PRO A 73 -5.92 -14.13 6.51
C PRO A 73 -5.45 -12.92 5.71
N VAL A 74 -6.31 -12.40 4.80
CA VAL A 74 -5.97 -11.23 3.97
C VAL A 74 -5.84 -9.97 4.83
N ALA A 75 -6.73 -9.76 5.79
CA ALA A 75 -6.64 -8.62 6.71
C ALA A 75 -5.39 -8.70 7.60
N LYS A 76 -5.03 -9.90 8.06
CA LYS A 76 -3.78 -10.10 8.82
C LYS A 76 -2.55 -9.82 7.98
N LEU A 77 -2.57 -10.22 6.71
CA LEU A 77 -1.48 -9.92 5.78
C LEU A 77 -1.38 -8.42 5.48
N ALA A 78 -2.50 -7.73 5.32
CA ALA A 78 -2.54 -6.29 5.14
C ALA A 78 -2.00 -5.56 6.38
N ASP A 79 -2.45 -5.92 7.58
CA ASP A 79 -1.95 -5.35 8.85
C ASP A 79 -0.44 -5.61 9.02
N TRP A 80 0.04 -6.81 8.66
CA TRP A 80 1.47 -7.12 8.67
C TRP A 80 2.24 -6.27 7.66
N ALA A 81 1.72 -6.11 6.44
CA ALA A 81 2.35 -5.31 5.40
C ALA A 81 2.42 -3.82 5.78
N ASP A 82 1.36 -3.28 6.37
CA ASP A 82 1.29 -1.89 6.84
C ASP A 82 2.31 -1.60 7.95
N LYS A 83 2.68 -2.64 8.72
CA LYS A 83 3.69 -2.58 9.80
C LYS A 83 5.10 -2.92 9.33
N THR A 84 5.28 -3.23 8.04
CA THR A 84 6.55 -3.67 7.48
C THR A 84 7.08 -2.64 6.49
N SER A 85 8.32 -2.27 6.64
CA SER A 85 9.04 -1.40 5.70
C SER A 85 10.16 -2.18 5.02
N ILE A 86 10.29 -2.00 3.72
CA ILE A 86 11.41 -2.52 2.93
C ILE A 86 11.94 -1.34 2.14
N GLY A 87 13.25 -1.14 2.19
CA GLY A 87 13.95 -0.09 1.47
C GLY A 87 15.35 -0.54 1.11
N GLY A 88 16.12 0.35 0.54
CA GLY A 88 17.51 0.06 0.21
C GLY A 88 18.05 1.02 -0.84
N TYR A 89 19.32 0.84 -1.15
CA TYR A 89 20.02 1.58 -2.20
C TYR A 89 21.11 0.70 -2.83
N GLY A 90 21.69 1.17 -3.94
CA GLY A 90 22.85 0.57 -4.56
C GLY A 90 23.87 1.63 -4.92
N GLU A 91 25.14 1.30 -4.80
CA GLU A 91 26.27 2.17 -5.09
C GLU A 91 27.14 1.54 -6.16
N LEU A 92 27.34 2.28 -7.26
CA LEU A 92 28.20 1.87 -8.38
C LEU A 92 29.36 2.85 -8.51
N HIS A 93 30.59 2.34 -8.43
CA HIS A 93 31.79 3.13 -8.63
C HIS A 93 32.39 2.88 -10.01
N TYR A 94 32.88 3.93 -10.64
CA TYR A 94 33.79 3.85 -11.77
C TYR A 94 35.09 4.58 -11.42
N ASN A 95 36.16 3.80 -11.33
CA ASN A 95 37.50 4.27 -10.99
C ASN A 95 38.41 4.27 -12.21
N ASN A 96 38.84 5.45 -12.63
CA ASN A 96 39.88 5.59 -13.67
C ASN A 96 41.02 6.40 -13.05
N LEU A 97 41.91 5.69 -12.37
CA LEU A 97 43.06 6.25 -11.66
C LEU A 97 44.35 5.95 -12.44
N THR A 98 45.11 7.01 -12.73
CA THR A 98 46.40 6.89 -13.38
C THR A 98 47.54 7.19 -12.39
N SER A 99 48.47 6.27 -12.22
CA SER A 99 49.68 6.43 -11.43
C SER A 99 50.89 6.45 -12.32
N ASP A 100 51.92 7.15 -11.89
CA ASP A 100 53.26 7.09 -12.54
C ASP A 100 53.82 5.67 -12.50
N ASN A 101 53.39 4.86 -11.53
CA ASN A 101 53.66 3.43 -11.50
C ASN A 101 52.49 2.68 -12.17
N SER A 102 52.70 2.14 -13.34
CA SER A 102 51.67 1.46 -14.14
C SER A 102 50.95 0.31 -13.42
N ASN A 103 51.58 -0.29 -12.40
CA ASN A 103 50.99 -1.37 -11.62
C ASN A 103 49.95 -0.87 -10.58
N GLU A 104 49.89 0.43 -10.33
CA GLU A 104 48.95 1.04 -9.40
C GLU A 104 47.79 1.80 -10.11
N SER A 105 47.81 1.80 -11.44
CA SER A 105 46.71 2.37 -12.23
C SER A 105 45.51 1.45 -12.21
N LYS A 106 44.33 2.02 -11.98
CA LYS A 106 43.05 1.31 -11.96
C LYS A 106 42.11 1.86 -13.02
N ASN A 107 41.43 0.97 -13.70
CA ASN A 107 40.33 1.30 -14.59
C ASN A 107 39.26 0.20 -14.40
N GLU A 108 38.37 0.43 -13.49
CA GLU A 108 37.39 -0.58 -13.05
C GLU A 108 36.04 0.02 -12.81
N MET A 109 35.00 -0.80 -13.02
CA MET A 109 33.63 -0.53 -12.56
C MET A 109 33.34 -1.55 -11.47
N ASP A 110 32.84 -1.05 -10.33
CA ASP A 110 32.60 -1.83 -9.14
C ASP A 110 31.16 -1.57 -8.67
N LEU A 111 30.37 -2.64 -8.51
CA LEU A 111 29.14 -2.57 -7.70
C LEU A 111 29.61 -2.55 -6.24
N HIS A 112 29.83 -1.33 -5.75
CA HIS A 112 30.48 -1.10 -4.48
C HIS A 112 29.65 -1.69 -3.35
N ARG A 113 28.34 -1.40 -3.34
CA ARG A 113 27.41 -2.01 -2.40
C ARG A 113 25.99 -2.09 -2.93
N PHE A 114 25.27 -3.03 -2.38
CA PHE A 114 23.82 -3.17 -2.52
C PHE A 114 23.24 -3.44 -1.13
N VAL A 115 22.45 -2.50 -0.64
CA VAL A 115 21.89 -2.51 0.72
C VAL A 115 20.41 -2.71 0.69
N VAL A 116 19.91 -3.58 1.58
CA VAL A 116 18.46 -3.80 1.79
C VAL A 116 18.12 -3.58 3.26
N PHE A 117 17.25 -2.64 3.51
CA PHE A 117 16.65 -2.39 4.81
C PHE A 117 15.35 -3.17 4.96
N PHE A 118 15.17 -3.79 6.13
CA PHE A 118 13.91 -4.39 6.52
C PHE A 118 13.54 -3.92 7.93
N GLY A 119 12.34 -3.36 8.07
CA GLY A 119 11.79 -2.94 9.35
C GLY A 119 10.42 -3.55 9.58
N HIS A 120 10.11 -3.87 10.85
CA HIS A 120 8.78 -4.34 11.23
C HIS A 120 8.38 -3.81 12.61
N GLN A 121 7.17 -3.24 12.68
CA GLN A 121 6.57 -2.73 13.89
C GLN A 121 5.68 -3.82 14.52
N TYR A 122 6.13 -4.43 15.63
CA TYR A 122 5.34 -5.46 16.33
C TYR A 122 4.22 -4.85 17.18
N SER A 123 4.49 -3.70 17.81
CA SER A 123 3.53 -2.91 18.59
C SER A 123 3.92 -1.42 18.54
N ASP A 124 3.16 -0.56 19.17
CA ASP A 124 3.47 0.88 19.25
C ASP A 124 4.84 1.13 19.88
N ASP A 125 5.28 0.24 20.77
CA ASP A 125 6.50 0.39 21.54
C ASP A 125 7.66 -0.53 21.07
N LEU A 126 7.39 -1.55 20.24
CA LEU A 126 8.37 -2.58 19.89
C LEU A 126 8.53 -2.71 18.38
N ARG A 127 9.77 -2.57 17.90
CA ARG A 127 10.12 -2.67 16.47
C ARG A 127 11.43 -3.41 16.25
N PHE A 128 11.54 -3.98 15.07
CA PHE A 128 12.74 -4.61 14.54
C PHE A 128 13.26 -3.79 13.37
N PHE A 129 14.57 -3.73 13.25
CA PHE A 129 15.26 -3.19 12.08
C PHE A 129 16.41 -4.09 11.71
N SER A 130 16.67 -4.24 10.42
CA SER A 130 17.87 -4.89 9.90
C SER A 130 18.34 -4.26 8.61
N GLU A 131 19.64 -4.37 8.38
CA GLU A 131 20.37 -3.92 7.22
C GLU A 131 21.23 -5.06 6.72
N LEU A 132 20.93 -5.50 5.50
CA LEU A 132 21.70 -6.49 4.76
C LEU A 132 22.50 -5.79 3.68
N GLU A 133 23.80 -5.96 3.71
CA GLU A 133 24.72 -5.39 2.72
C GLU A 133 25.41 -6.47 1.90
N VAL A 134 25.58 -6.20 0.62
CA VAL A 134 26.38 -6.99 -0.31
C VAL A 134 27.41 -6.06 -0.93
N GLU A 135 28.68 -6.24 -0.58
CA GLU A 135 29.77 -5.40 -1.06
C GLU A 135 30.57 -6.09 -2.18
N HIS A 136 31.13 -5.26 -3.08
CA HIS A 136 32.03 -5.68 -4.16
C HIS A 136 31.51 -6.90 -4.95
N SER A 137 30.19 -6.96 -5.15
CA SER A 137 29.56 -8.07 -5.85
C SER A 137 29.78 -7.96 -7.35
N VAL A 138 30.71 -8.74 -7.86
CA VAL A 138 30.86 -8.95 -9.29
C VAL A 138 30.26 -10.31 -9.64
N ALA A 139 29.34 -10.33 -10.60
CA ALA A 139 28.76 -11.57 -11.09
C ALA A 139 29.82 -12.35 -11.87
N GLY A 140 30.25 -13.54 -11.38
CA GLY A 140 31.16 -14.43 -12.05
C GLY A 140 31.88 -15.42 -11.11
N ASP A 141 32.37 -16.49 -11.67
CA ASP A 141 33.21 -17.46 -10.93
C ASP A 141 34.52 -16.78 -10.46
N ASP A 142 34.96 -17.14 -9.27
CA ASP A 142 36.19 -16.65 -8.64
C ASP A 142 36.23 -15.15 -8.30
N GLN A 143 35.08 -14.50 -8.23
CA GLN A 143 34.99 -13.13 -7.74
C GLN A 143 34.70 -13.13 -6.24
N ASN A 144 35.44 -12.32 -5.51
CA ASN A 144 35.20 -12.12 -4.07
C ASN A 144 34.22 -10.99 -3.89
N GLY A 145 33.05 -11.31 -3.34
CA GLY A 145 32.12 -10.36 -2.77
C GLY A 145 31.93 -10.66 -1.31
N GLU A 146 31.41 -9.71 -0.55
CA GLU A 146 31.07 -9.84 0.85
C GLU A 146 29.57 -9.70 1.05
N VAL A 147 29.01 -10.50 1.95
CA VAL A 147 27.59 -10.40 2.37
C VAL A 147 27.59 -10.35 3.87
N GLU A 148 27.07 -9.27 4.41
CA GLU A 148 27.02 -9.08 5.84
C GLU A 148 25.66 -8.53 6.31
N ILE A 149 25.41 -8.69 7.60
CA ILE A 149 24.31 -8.03 8.30
C ILE A 149 24.97 -6.90 9.09
N GLU A 150 24.88 -5.69 8.56
CA GLU A 150 25.46 -4.53 9.20
C GLU A 150 24.69 -4.15 10.46
N GLN A 151 23.37 -4.23 10.43
CA GLN A 151 22.52 -4.02 11.59
C GLN A 151 21.40 -5.05 11.66
N ALA A 152 21.12 -5.54 12.87
CA ALA A 152 19.92 -6.33 13.17
C ALA A 152 19.59 -6.19 14.64
N PHE A 153 18.57 -5.42 14.99
CA PHE A 153 18.25 -5.13 16.37
C PHE A 153 16.75 -5.00 16.63
N ILE A 154 16.38 -5.19 17.89
CA ILE A 154 15.07 -4.86 18.42
C ILE A 154 15.21 -3.58 19.22
N GLU A 155 14.26 -2.68 19.05
CA GLU A 155 14.16 -1.43 19.79
C GLU A 155 12.83 -1.38 20.54
N TRP A 156 12.89 -1.07 21.84
CA TRP A 156 11.76 -1.06 22.73
C TRP A 156 11.67 0.26 23.51
N ASP A 157 10.58 0.98 23.30
CA ASP A 157 10.24 2.19 24.05
C ASP A 157 9.53 1.78 25.35
N TYR A 158 10.29 1.50 26.41
CA TYR A 158 9.76 0.93 27.66
C TYR A 158 9.17 1.97 28.63
N ALA A 159 9.43 3.25 28.38
CA ALA A 159 8.85 4.38 29.10
C ALA A 159 8.97 5.65 28.28
N GLU A 160 8.25 6.71 28.65
CA GLU A 160 8.35 8.02 28.00
C GLU A 160 9.80 8.52 27.97
N ASN A 161 10.31 8.84 26.79
CA ASN A 161 11.68 9.25 26.52
C ASN A 161 12.77 8.22 26.93
N HIS A 162 12.41 6.97 27.11
CA HIS A 162 13.35 5.90 27.44
C HIS A 162 13.21 4.73 26.45
N ARG A 163 14.33 4.37 25.87
CA ARG A 163 14.44 3.34 24.83
C ARG A 163 15.57 2.37 25.15
N ALA A 164 15.32 1.09 24.93
CA ALA A 164 16.32 0.05 24.96
C ALA A 164 16.50 -0.50 23.53
N LYS A 165 17.75 -0.76 23.14
CA LYS A 165 18.11 -1.39 21.87
C LYS A 165 18.94 -2.64 22.17
N GLY A 166 18.66 -3.74 21.49
CA GLY A 166 19.36 -5.01 21.65
C GLY A 166 19.55 -5.72 20.32
N GLY A 167 20.75 -6.17 20.03
CA GLY A 167 21.18 -6.76 18.77
C GLY A 167 22.43 -6.09 18.23
N VAL A 168 22.78 -6.33 16.96
CA VAL A 168 23.89 -5.64 16.30
C VAL A 168 23.40 -4.29 15.79
N PHE A 169 24.02 -3.22 16.22
CA PHE A 169 23.66 -1.84 15.84
C PHE A 169 24.84 -0.91 15.89
N LEU A 170 24.75 0.21 15.18
CA LEU A 170 25.74 1.27 15.20
C LEU A 170 25.75 1.94 16.57
N VAL A 171 26.94 2.10 17.16
CA VAL A 171 27.10 2.81 18.43
C VAL A 171 26.85 4.31 18.20
N PRO A 172 25.94 4.95 18.93
CA PRO A 172 25.62 6.37 18.75
C PRO A 172 26.73 7.27 19.31
N THR A 173 27.90 7.21 18.69
CA THR A 173 29.10 7.92 19.09
C THR A 173 29.40 9.07 18.14
N GLY A 174 29.37 10.30 18.64
CA GLY A 174 29.54 11.49 17.81
C GLY A 174 28.41 11.68 16.80
N ILE A 175 28.71 12.37 15.71
CA ILE A 175 27.71 12.66 14.65
C ILE A 175 27.94 11.86 13.38
N ILE A 176 29.02 11.10 13.27
CA ILE A 176 29.45 10.45 12.03
C ILE A 176 29.04 8.98 12.02
N ASN A 177 29.14 8.29 13.15
CA ASN A 177 28.97 6.84 13.17
C ASN A 177 27.57 6.36 12.71
N GLU A 178 26.53 7.09 13.08
CA GLU A 178 25.16 6.80 12.63
C GLU A 178 24.82 7.43 11.26
N THR A 179 25.73 8.22 10.68
CA THR A 179 25.53 8.93 9.40
C THR A 179 26.67 8.62 8.43
N HIS A 180 27.09 7.37 8.36
CA HIS A 180 28.22 6.94 7.54
C HIS A 180 27.82 6.52 6.11
N GLU A 181 26.57 6.54 5.80
CA GLU A 181 26.00 6.18 4.51
C GLU A 181 26.44 7.11 3.38
N PRO A 182 26.56 6.63 2.14
CA PRO A 182 27.04 7.40 0.98
C PRO A 182 26.30 8.70 0.73
N GLU A 183 25.01 8.74 1.02
CA GLU A 183 24.17 9.94 0.87
C GLU A 183 24.42 11.02 1.92
N THR A 184 25.16 10.70 2.97
CA THR A 184 25.42 11.60 4.10
C THR A 184 26.73 12.36 3.99
N PHE A 185 27.61 11.98 3.09
CA PHE A 185 28.89 12.64 2.86
C PHE A 185 29.06 13.17 1.43
N TYR A 186 29.99 14.12 1.23
CA TYR A 186 30.29 14.68 -0.07
C TYR A 186 31.44 13.94 -0.75
N GLY A 187 31.23 13.52 -1.99
CA GLY A 187 32.24 12.82 -2.80
C GLY A 187 31.89 11.36 -3.03
N VAL A 188 32.78 10.65 -3.68
CA VAL A 188 32.64 9.24 -4.00
C VAL A 188 33.02 8.36 -2.82
N GLU A 189 33.93 8.88 -1.97
CA GLU A 189 34.48 8.19 -0.80
C GLU A 189 34.38 9.09 0.42
N ARG A 190 34.32 8.47 1.60
CA ARG A 190 34.45 9.17 2.88
C ARG A 190 35.74 9.96 2.91
N ASN A 191 35.74 11.10 3.58
CA ASN A 191 36.95 11.93 3.69
C ASN A 191 38.03 11.22 4.51
N SER A 192 39.27 11.65 4.33
CA SER A 192 40.44 11.01 4.96
C SER A 192 40.40 10.98 6.49
N VAL A 193 39.71 11.92 7.14
CA VAL A 193 39.58 11.95 8.59
C VAL A 193 38.65 10.81 9.04
N GLU A 194 37.51 10.65 8.41
CA GLU A 194 36.56 9.56 8.69
C GLU A 194 37.16 8.17 8.35
N LYS A 195 37.93 8.10 7.26
CA LYS A 195 38.47 6.81 6.78
C LYS A 195 39.71 6.35 7.57
N ASN A 196 40.54 7.28 8.09
CA ASN A 196 41.86 6.92 8.63
C ASN A 196 42.11 7.34 10.09
N ILE A 197 41.36 8.28 10.61
CA ILE A 197 41.58 8.83 11.96
C ILE A 197 40.47 8.46 12.93
N ILE A 198 39.20 8.52 12.46
CA ILE A 198 38.03 8.10 13.20
C ILE A 198 37.66 6.68 12.77
N PRO A 199 37.23 5.78 13.66
CA PRO A 199 36.68 4.51 13.24
C PRO A 199 35.58 4.72 12.21
N ALA A 200 35.72 4.12 11.05
CA ALA A 200 34.82 4.34 9.92
C ALA A 200 33.40 3.89 10.23
N THR A 201 33.28 2.77 10.96
CA THR A 201 32.02 2.23 11.42
C THR A 201 32.27 1.47 12.71
N TRP A 202 31.43 1.64 13.69
CA TRP A 202 31.56 0.98 14.99
C TRP A 202 30.23 0.36 15.38
N TRP A 203 30.20 -0.98 15.43
CA TRP A 203 29.08 -1.78 15.88
C TRP A 203 29.32 -2.36 17.26
N GLU A 204 28.22 -2.60 17.96
CA GLU A 204 28.18 -3.36 19.20
C GLU A 204 26.93 -4.25 19.21
N GLY A 205 27.02 -5.41 19.86
CA GLY A 205 25.97 -6.38 19.97
C GLY A 205 25.71 -6.89 21.37
#